data_b90184b0ec62d358fde0e1ffbf5ada75
#
_entry.id   b90184b0ec62d358fde0e1ffbf5ada75
#
_cell.length_a   1.000
_cell.length_b   1.000
_cell.length_c   1.000
_cell.angle_alpha   90.00
_cell.angle_beta   90.00
_cell.angle_gamma   90.00
#
_symmetry.space_group_name_H-M   'P 1'
#
loop_
_entity.id
_entity.type
_entity.pdbx_description
1 polymer ?
#
loop_
_entity_poly.entity_id
_entity_poly.type
_entity_poly.pdbx_seq_one_letter_code
_entity_poly.pdbx_strand_id
1 'polypeptide(L)'
;SGKPYVIENVPGAPLIKPVQFCGSSFGLMVRRHRLFESNVPLVGSVCDHKTQGRPVGIYGSMRDEIPSGGHTAKTIEQAREAMGIDWMLWGDLVEAIPPRYTFEIGKQLMSVLK
;
A
#
# COMPACT_ATOMS: atom_id res chain seq x y z
N SER A 1 0.48 -16.32 22.32
CA SER A 1 -0.94 -16.14 22.51
C SER A 1 -1.68 -16.54 21.25
N GLY A 2 -2.92 -16.93 21.34
CA GLY A 2 -3.73 -17.30 20.19
C GLY A 2 -4.47 -16.15 19.52
N LYS A 3 -4.15 -14.91 19.88
CA LYS A 3 -4.84 -13.75 19.32
C LYS A 3 -4.37 -13.45 17.88
N PRO A 4 -5.31 -13.10 16.99
CA PRO A 4 -4.93 -12.68 15.64
C PRO A 4 -4.07 -11.42 15.67
N TYR A 5 -3.06 -11.37 14.76
CA TYR A 5 -2.24 -10.18 14.59
C TYR A 5 -1.91 -9.97 13.12
N VAL A 6 -1.61 -8.73 12.77
CA VAL A 6 -1.09 -8.33 11.46
C VAL A 6 0.02 -7.32 11.68
N ILE A 7 1.18 -7.56 11.05
CA ILE A 7 2.32 -6.66 11.10
C ILE A 7 2.61 -6.16 9.70
N GLU A 8 2.72 -4.85 9.54
CA GLU A 8 3.01 -4.22 8.26
C GLU A 8 4.46 -3.72 8.24
N ASN A 9 5.12 -3.81 7.08
CA ASN A 9 6.41 -3.18 6.88
C ASN A 9 6.71 -3.02 5.39
N VAL A 10 7.82 -2.33 5.10
CA VAL A 10 8.30 -2.12 3.74
C VAL A 10 8.95 -3.40 3.19
N PRO A 11 9.05 -3.54 1.84
CA PRO A 11 9.76 -4.68 1.26
C PRO A 11 11.20 -4.75 1.75
N GLY A 12 11.66 -5.98 2.00
CA GLY A 12 12.99 -6.23 2.56
C GLY A 12 13.02 -6.33 4.07
N ALA A 13 11.95 -5.98 4.78
CA ALA A 13 11.87 -6.16 6.23
C ALA A 13 11.85 -7.65 6.59
N PRO A 14 12.43 -8.05 7.75
CA PRO A 14 12.55 -9.46 8.14
C PRO A 14 11.25 -10.03 8.72
N LEU A 15 10.19 -10.07 7.92
CA LEU A 15 8.92 -10.65 8.32
C LEU A 15 8.88 -12.15 8.01
N ILE A 16 8.01 -12.88 8.72
CA ILE A 16 7.84 -14.32 8.54
C ILE A 16 6.72 -14.56 7.53
N LYS A 17 7.09 -15.17 6.39
CA LYS A 17 6.15 -15.53 5.31
C LYS A 17 5.16 -14.43 4.99
N PRO A 18 5.63 -13.19 4.72
CA PRO A 18 4.71 -12.09 4.46
C PRO A 18 4.00 -12.23 3.11
N VAL A 19 2.82 -11.62 3.01
CA VAL A 19 2.16 -11.40 1.73
C VAL A 19 2.37 -9.94 1.32
N GLN A 20 2.31 -9.66 0.02
CA GLN A 20 2.53 -8.31 -0.49
C GLN A 20 1.25 -7.74 -1.09
N PHE A 21 1.01 -6.45 -0.81
CA PHE A 21 -0.03 -5.67 -1.47
C PHE A 21 0.58 -4.57 -2.31
N CYS A 22 -0.10 -4.24 -3.41
CA CYS A 22 0.29 -3.22 -4.35
C CYS A 22 -0.92 -2.36 -4.72
N GLY A 23 -0.73 -1.05 -4.79
CA GLY A 23 -1.82 -0.14 -5.15
C GLY A 23 -2.40 -0.41 -6.53
N SER A 24 -1.58 -0.91 -7.47
CA SER A 24 -2.05 -1.24 -8.82
C SER A 24 -3.13 -2.32 -8.82
N SER A 25 -3.15 -3.18 -7.80
CA SER A 25 -4.16 -4.24 -7.68
C SER A 25 -5.56 -3.70 -7.36
N PHE A 26 -5.65 -2.46 -6.88
CA PHE A 26 -6.89 -1.85 -6.41
C PHE A 26 -7.29 -0.61 -7.21
N GLY A 27 -6.66 -0.39 -8.37
CA GLY A 27 -6.95 0.77 -9.19
C GLY A 27 -6.40 2.08 -8.66
N LEU A 28 -5.50 2.03 -7.69
CA LEU A 28 -4.83 3.24 -7.19
C LEU A 28 -3.71 3.66 -8.14
N MET A 29 -3.30 4.93 -8.04
CA MET A 29 -2.21 5.44 -8.87
C MET A 29 -0.84 5.24 -8.24
N VAL A 30 -0.77 4.79 -6.99
CA VAL A 30 0.49 4.41 -6.34
C VAL A 30 0.73 2.90 -6.51
N ARG A 31 1.99 2.49 -6.51
CA ARG A 31 2.35 1.07 -6.39
C ARG A 31 2.50 0.68 -4.94
N ARG A 32 3.29 1.40 -4.21
CA ARG A 32 3.44 1.35 -2.74
C ARG A 32 3.36 -0.05 -2.17
N HIS A 33 4.31 -0.88 -2.60
CA HIS A 33 4.41 -2.26 -2.12
C HIS A 33 4.62 -2.28 -0.61
N ARG A 34 3.81 -3.06 0.08
CA ARG A 34 3.94 -3.26 1.52
C ARG A 34 3.72 -4.72 1.85
N LEU A 35 4.47 -5.18 2.84
CA LEU A 35 4.41 -6.57 3.29
C LEU A 35 3.58 -6.66 4.56
N PHE A 36 2.86 -7.76 4.69
CA PHE A 36 2.03 -8.03 5.86
C PHE A 36 2.28 -9.44 6.33
N GLU A 37 2.68 -9.56 7.61
CA GLU A 37 2.80 -10.85 8.31
C GLU A 37 1.57 -11.04 9.19
N SER A 38 1.04 -12.26 9.26
CA SER A 38 -0.09 -12.57 10.13
C SER A 38 -0.06 -14.03 10.53
N ASN A 39 -0.61 -14.33 11.72
CA ASN A 39 -0.89 -15.72 12.13
C ASN A 39 -2.22 -16.22 11.56
N VAL A 40 -2.97 -15.36 10.90
CA VAL A 40 -4.17 -15.72 10.15
C VAL A 40 -3.80 -15.80 8.67
N PRO A 41 -4.23 -16.82 7.92
CA PRO A 41 -3.90 -16.89 6.49
C PRO A 41 -4.39 -15.66 5.73
N LEU A 42 -3.47 -14.97 5.06
CA LEU A 42 -3.79 -13.84 4.21
C LEU A 42 -3.37 -14.15 2.77
N VAL A 43 -4.13 -13.60 1.82
CA VAL A 43 -3.79 -13.67 0.40
C VAL A 43 -3.37 -12.27 -0.03
N GLY A 44 -2.15 -12.16 -0.58
CA GLY A 44 -1.64 -10.90 -1.12
C GLY A 44 -2.34 -10.51 -2.41
N SER A 45 -2.13 -9.29 -2.84
CA SER A 45 -2.69 -8.80 -4.10
C SER A 45 -1.72 -9.09 -5.26
N VAL A 46 -2.26 -9.22 -6.46
CA VAL A 46 -1.48 -9.39 -7.69
C VAL A 46 -1.26 -8.03 -8.31
N CYS A 47 0.00 -7.69 -8.57
CA CYS A 47 0.33 -6.41 -9.22
C CYS A 47 -0.28 -6.33 -10.62
N ASP A 48 -0.73 -5.13 -10.99
CA ASP A 48 -1.25 -4.84 -12.32
C ASP A 48 -0.59 -3.55 -12.84
N HIS A 49 0.73 -3.54 -12.84
CA HIS A 49 1.52 -2.38 -13.25
C HIS A 49 1.26 -1.99 -14.70
N LYS A 50 1.00 -2.96 -15.54
CA LYS A 50 0.75 -2.73 -16.96
C LYS A 50 -0.50 -1.88 -17.20
N THR A 51 -1.60 -2.22 -16.53
CA THR A 51 -2.85 -1.45 -16.64
C THR A 51 -2.72 -0.10 -15.94
N GLN A 52 -2.04 -0.07 -14.80
CA GLN A 52 -1.82 1.18 -14.05
C GLN A 52 -1.04 2.20 -14.87
N GLY A 53 -0.06 1.73 -15.64
CA GLY A 53 0.84 2.60 -16.37
C GLY A 53 1.83 3.29 -15.45
N ARG A 54 1.99 4.61 -15.63
CA ARG A 54 2.97 5.39 -14.89
C ARG A 54 2.48 5.73 -13.49
N PRO A 55 3.13 5.23 -12.43
CA PRO A 55 2.64 5.45 -11.05
C PRO A 55 2.96 6.84 -10.54
N VAL A 56 2.21 7.26 -9.53
CA VAL A 56 2.48 8.48 -8.75
C VAL A 56 3.27 8.07 -7.50
N GLY A 57 4.37 8.77 -7.22
CA GLY A 57 5.17 8.57 -6.03
C GLY A 57 4.86 9.62 -4.98
N ILE A 58 4.90 9.22 -3.70
CA ILE A 58 4.68 10.13 -2.58
C ILE A 58 5.85 9.95 -1.63
N TYR A 59 6.86 10.81 -1.79
CA TYR A 59 8.11 10.73 -1.04
C TYR A 59 8.43 12.05 -0.36
N GLY A 60 9.33 12.01 0.61
CA GLY A 60 9.79 13.20 1.30
C GLY A 60 10.56 14.17 0.42
N SER A 61 11.20 13.69 -0.65
CA SER A 61 11.91 14.51 -1.62
C SER A 61 11.06 14.71 -2.88
N MET A 62 11.08 15.92 -3.41
CA MET A 62 10.37 16.26 -4.66
C MET A 62 11.22 15.79 -5.84
N ARG A 63 10.90 14.63 -6.39
CA ARG A 63 11.56 14.07 -7.58
C ARG A 63 10.60 14.11 -8.76
N ASP A 64 11.10 14.48 -9.93
CA ASP A 64 10.30 14.40 -11.16
C ASP A 64 10.14 12.95 -11.61
N GLU A 65 11.16 12.11 -11.37
CA GLU A 65 11.13 10.70 -11.70
C GLU A 65 11.48 9.85 -10.49
N ILE A 66 10.93 8.66 -10.44
CA ILE A 66 11.17 7.69 -9.37
C ILE A 66 11.57 6.35 -9.98
N PRO A 67 12.28 5.46 -9.21
CA PRO A 67 12.80 4.19 -9.76
C PRO A 67 11.75 3.30 -10.41
N SER A 68 10.49 3.41 -10.02
CA SER A 68 9.39 2.63 -10.60
C SER A 68 8.92 3.16 -11.97
N GLY A 69 9.56 4.20 -12.52
CA GLY A 69 9.19 4.79 -13.81
C GLY A 69 8.07 5.81 -13.76
N GLY A 70 7.64 6.18 -12.57
CA GLY A 70 6.60 7.17 -12.37
C GLY A 70 7.15 8.57 -12.08
N HIS A 71 6.33 9.39 -11.46
CA HIS A 71 6.70 10.74 -11.04
C HIS A 71 6.16 11.02 -9.64
N THR A 72 6.80 11.94 -8.93
CA THR A 72 6.32 12.40 -7.63
C THR A 72 5.04 13.22 -7.81
N ALA A 73 4.08 13.06 -6.90
CA ALA A 73 2.87 13.87 -6.89
C ALA A 73 3.25 15.37 -6.79
N LYS A 74 2.60 16.20 -7.60
CA LYS A 74 2.91 17.63 -7.69
C LYS A 74 2.06 18.48 -6.76
N THR A 75 0.92 17.96 -6.33
CA THR A 75 0.01 18.63 -5.39
C THR A 75 -0.43 17.66 -4.32
N ILE A 76 -0.89 18.20 -3.17
CA ILE A 76 -1.41 17.36 -2.10
C ILE A 76 -2.70 16.65 -2.55
N GLU A 77 -3.50 17.29 -3.39
CA GLU A 77 -4.72 16.69 -3.95
C GLU A 77 -4.39 15.47 -4.79
N GLN A 78 -3.36 15.56 -5.64
CA GLN A 78 -2.92 14.43 -6.44
C GLN A 78 -2.42 13.28 -5.55
N ALA A 79 -1.66 13.61 -4.51
CA ALA A 79 -1.15 12.62 -3.57
C ALA A 79 -2.28 11.91 -2.83
N ARG A 80 -3.27 12.67 -2.36
CA ARG A 80 -4.45 12.11 -1.67
C ARG A 80 -5.25 11.20 -2.58
N GLU A 81 -5.50 11.62 -3.80
CA GLU A 81 -6.24 10.83 -4.78
C GLU A 81 -5.50 9.54 -5.10
N ALA A 82 -4.19 9.62 -5.32
CA ALA A 82 -3.35 8.45 -5.65
C ALA A 82 -3.37 7.40 -4.53
N MET A 83 -3.43 7.82 -3.27
CA MET A 83 -3.46 6.93 -2.11
C MET A 83 -4.87 6.49 -1.71
N GLY A 84 -5.90 7.15 -2.23
CA GLY A 84 -7.26 6.92 -1.79
C GLY A 84 -7.53 7.47 -0.39
N ILE A 85 -6.88 8.57 -0.03
CA ILE A 85 -7.00 9.26 1.27
C ILE A 85 -7.35 10.72 1.00
N ASP A 86 -8.39 11.24 1.64
CA ASP A 86 -8.87 12.58 1.33
C ASP A 86 -8.60 13.65 2.42
N TRP A 87 -7.84 13.31 3.47
CA TRP A 87 -7.71 14.18 4.65
C TRP A 87 -6.31 14.36 5.21
N MET A 88 -5.32 13.57 4.80
CA MET A 88 -3.96 13.66 5.36
C MET A 88 -3.15 14.81 4.76
N LEU A 89 -2.22 15.35 5.57
CA LEU A 89 -1.19 16.27 5.10
C LEU A 89 -0.03 15.50 4.48
N TRP A 90 0.84 16.22 3.77
CA TRP A 90 1.93 15.59 3.00
C TRP A 90 2.83 14.69 3.84
N GLY A 91 3.27 15.18 5.01
CA GLY A 91 4.15 14.39 5.89
C GLY A 91 3.53 13.07 6.33
N ASP A 92 2.23 13.06 6.57
CA ASP A 92 1.51 11.85 6.94
C ASP A 92 1.34 10.92 5.74
N LEU A 93 1.07 11.47 4.55
CA LEU A 93 0.92 10.69 3.32
C LEU A 93 2.20 9.93 2.96
N VAL A 94 3.37 10.55 3.18
CA VAL A 94 4.66 9.93 2.89
C VAL A 94 4.83 8.61 3.65
N GLU A 95 4.31 8.52 4.86
CA GLU A 95 4.45 7.35 5.73
C GLU A 95 3.22 6.43 5.72
N ALA A 96 2.11 6.88 5.14
CA ALA A 96 0.85 6.14 5.18
C ALA A 96 0.85 4.92 4.27
N ILE A 97 0.00 3.95 4.62
CA ILE A 97 -0.38 2.88 3.70
C ILE A 97 -1.79 3.19 3.19
N PRO A 98 -2.10 2.84 1.92
CA PRO A 98 -3.46 3.08 1.42
C PRO A 98 -4.51 2.37 2.27
N PRO A 99 -5.59 3.05 2.67
CA PRO A 99 -6.66 2.40 3.42
C PRO A 99 -7.27 1.20 2.71
N ARG A 100 -7.14 1.14 1.39
CA ARG A 100 -7.63 0.01 0.61
C ARG A 100 -6.94 -1.29 1.00
N TYR A 101 -5.66 -1.24 1.41
CA TYR A 101 -4.93 -2.43 1.87
C TYR A 101 -5.53 -2.96 3.17
N THR A 102 -5.72 -2.09 4.16
CA THR A 102 -6.28 -2.50 5.46
C THR A 102 -7.73 -2.91 5.34
N PHE A 103 -8.48 -2.31 4.42
CA PHE A 103 -9.84 -2.72 4.11
C PHE A 103 -9.86 -4.17 3.60
N GLU A 104 -8.98 -4.50 2.65
CA GLU A 104 -8.90 -5.84 2.09
C GLU A 104 -8.46 -6.87 3.15
N ILE A 105 -7.48 -6.51 3.98
CA ILE A 105 -7.04 -7.37 5.08
C ILE A 105 -8.19 -7.59 6.06
N GLY A 106 -8.93 -6.54 6.40
CA GLY A 106 -10.09 -6.63 7.29
C GLY A 106 -11.15 -7.57 6.76
N LYS A 107 -11.43 -7.52 5.46
CA LYS A 107 -12.36 -8.46 4.81
C LYS A 107 -11.89 -9.90 4.97
N GLN A 108 -10.61 -10.15 4.72
CA GLN A 108 -10.05 -11.50 4.86
C GLN A 108 -10.10 -11.99 6.30
N LEU A 109 -9.77 -11.15 7.27
CA LEU A 109 -9.85 -11.51 8.69
C LEU A 109 -11.28 -11.85 9.10
N MET A 110 -12.24 -11.04 8.71
CA MET A 110 -13.65 -11.30 9.05
C MET A 110 -14.15 -12.61 8.46
N SER A 111 -13.67 -12.97 7.28
CA SER A 111 -14.02 -14.24 6.63
C SER A 111 -13.49 -15.45 7.41
N VAL A 112 -12.29 -15.33 7.99
CA VAL A 112 -11.64 -16.44 8.71
C VAL A 112 -12.11 -16.54 10.16
N LEU A 113 -12.38 -15.40 10.81
CA LEU A 113 -12.66 -15.34 12.25
C LEU A 113 -14.15 -15.55 12.61
N LYS A 114 -15.01 -15.75 11.64
CA LYS A 114 -16.42 -16.02 11.88
C LYS A 114 -16.64 -17.38 12.51
#